data_981f449c42f9504e9635e58bef95982a
#
_entry.id   981f449c42f9504e9635e58bef95982a
#
_cell.length_a   1.000
_cell.length_b   1.000
_cell.length_c   1.000
_cell.angle_alpha   90.00
_cell.angle_beta   90.00
_cell.angle_gamma   90.00
#
_symmetry.space_group_name_H-M   'P 1'
#
loop_
_entity.id
_entity.type
_entity.pdbx_description
1 polymer ?
#
loop_
_entity_poly.entity_id
_entity_poly.type
_entity_poly.pdbx_seq_one_letter_code
_entity_poly.pdbx_strand_id
1 'polypeptide(L)'
;MKSSAKFLLTTASALLLSVNALAADYTFTTPSLALPATSGNGLTGQLWTNVDPNTDTLAQAQAIIAGGYATANFLATTIDYPVGAAGSTSVFSTYGAVLDATAQATLDNTAVLPDDVLNTVMRFAGFFGVQSANEVWTFTLPSDDGSALDIQGTRVLNNDGIHAFSGPTRTVEFTMPGLYAMNVLFFESQPSDWGLELRGGLNGATPTTAISSRLYNLITYADPNDDRLGSIQPNNSVPEPASLPLLGAALLGAFAYLWRR
;
A
#
# COMPACT_ATOMS: atom_id res chain seq x y z
N MET A 1 -31.04 35.51 65.62
CA MET A 1 -30.10 34.53 65.07
C MET A 1 -30.14 34.70 63.54
N LYS A 2 -29.06 35.24 62.93
CA LYS A 2 -28.95 35.42 61.48
C LYS A 2 -28.03 34.33 60.92
N SER A 3 -28.57 33.41 60.11
CA SER A 3 -27.82 32.36 59.45
C SER A 3 -27.25 32.93 58.15
N SER A 4 -25.92 32.96 58.02
CA SER A 4 -25.20 33.33 56.81
C SER A 4 -24.90 32.08 56.01
N ALA A 5 -25.59 31.89 54.88
CA ALA A 5 -25.23 30.84 53.89
C ALA A 5 -24.00 31.28 53.12
N LYS A 6 -22.91 30.49 53.22
CA LYS A 6 -21.71 30.64 52.37
C LYS A 6 -21.92 29.87 51.08
N PHE A 7 -21.99 30.59 49.99
CA PHE A 7 -21.98 30.02 48.63
C PHE A 7 -20.51 29.65 48.31
N LEU A 8 -20.26 28.36 48.12
CA LEU A 8 -18.98 27.89 47.55
C LEU A 8 -19.08 27.92 46.04
N LEU A 9 -18.33 28.80 45.42
CA LEU A 9 -18.20 28.86 43.95
C LEU A 9 -17.07 27.91 43.54
N THR A 10 -17.43 26.74 43.04
CA THR A 10 -16.44 25.80 42.42
C THR A 10 -16.17 26.22 40.97
N THR A 11 -15.02 26.82 40.75
CA THR A 11 -14.51 27.08 39.42
C THR A 11 -14.01 25.77 38.78
N ALA A 12 -14.76 25.23 37.82
CA ALA A 12 -14.30 24.12 36.98
C ALA A 12 -13.28 24.69 35.96
N SER A 13 -12.00 24.43 36.18
CA SER A 13 -10.97 24.70 35.17
C SER A 13 -11.08 23.67 34.07
N ALA A 14 -11.60 24.06 32.91
CA ALA A 14 -11.52 23.27 31.70
C ALA A 14 -10.07 23.24 31.22
N LEU A 15 -9.43 22.06 31.35
CA LEU A 15 -8.12 21.80 30.79
C LEU A 15 -8.27 21.65 29.28
N LEU A 16 -7.99 22.71 28.54
CA LEU A 16 -7.87 22.66 27.07
C LEU A 16 -6.58 21.90 26.75
N LEU A 17 -6.69 20.60 26.50
CA LEU A 17 -5.64 19.82 25.85
C LEU A 17 -5.52 20.34 24.42
N SER A 18 -4.48 21.13 24.14
CA SER A 18 -4.07 21.44 22.78
C SER A 18 -3.58 20.16 22.14
N VAL A 19 -4.42 19.50 21.36
CA VAL A 19 -4.00 18.48 20.41
C VAL A 19 -3.16 19.20 19.38
N ASN A 20 -1.83 19.05 19.43
CA ASN A 20 -0.98 19.45 18.33
C ASN A 20 -1.41 18.60 17.11
N ALA A 21 -2.13 19.20 16.18
CA ALA A 21 -2.40 18.59 14.90
C ALA A 21 -1.04 18.39 14.22
N LEU A 22 -0.63 17.15 14.03
CA LEU A 22 0.50 16.82 13.17
C LEU A 22 0.13 17.30 11.77
N ALA A 23 0.91 18.20 11.21
CA ALA A 23 0.73 18.61 9.82
C ALA A 23 0.97 17.37 8.94
N ALA A 24 -0.01 17.03 8.10
CA ALA A 24 0.13 15.92 7.19
C ALA A 24 1.05 16.31 6.00
N ASP A 25 1.89 15.37 5.58
CA ASP A 25 2.72 15.54 4.36
C ASP A 25 1.86 15.47 3.10
N TYR A 26 0.77 14.70 3.16
CA TYR A 26 -0.20 14.48 2.06
C TYR A 26 -1.63 14.54 2.58
N THR A 27 -2.54 15.06 1.76
CA THR A 27 -3.98 15.07 2.05
C THR A 27 -4.77 14.49 0.89
N PHE A 28 -5.59 13.48 1.16
CA PHE A 28 -6.51 12.87 0.20
C PHE A 28 -7.94 13.20 0.56
N THR A 29 -8.67 13.80 -0.38
CA THR A 29 -10.01 14.34 -0.14
C THR A 29 -11.14 13.49 -0.71
N THR A 30 -10.83 12.54 -1.63
CA THR A 30 -11.84 11.75 -2.31
C THR A 30 -11.43 10.28 -2.34
N PRO A 31 -12.18 9.36 -1.73
CA PRO A 31 -11.91 7.93 -1.86
C PRO A 31 -12.24 7.42 -3.27
N SER A 32 -11.61 6.32 -3.68
CA SER A 32 -11.93 5.61 -4.93
C SER A 32 -13.31 4.97 -4.86
N LEU A 33 -13.66 4.42 -3.71
CA LEU A 33 -14.87 3.63 -3.48
C LEU A 33 -15.43 3.90 -2.07
N ALA A 34 -16.71 3.58 -1.87
CA ALA A 34 -17.32 3.60 -0.55
C ALA A 34 -16.71 2.51 0.35
N LEU A 35 -16.65 2.75 1.66
CA LEU A 35 -16.19 1.77 2.62
C LEU A 35 -17.25 0.65 2.76
N PRO A 36 -16.88 -0.64 2.59
CA PRO A 36 -17.81 -1.75 2.82
C PRO A 36 -18.07 -1.94 4.32
N ALA A 37 -19.15 -2.65 4.65
CA ALA A 37 -19.49 -3.00 6.03
C ALA A 37 -18.55 -4.05 6.64
N THR A 38 -17.83 -4.82 5.81
CA THR A 38 -16.87 -5.84 6.24
C THR A 38 -15.50 -5.22 6.51
N SER A 39 -14.74 -5.83 7.41
CA SER A 39 -13.32 -5.50 7.60
C SER A 39 -12.49 -5.88 6.38
N GLY A 40 -11.35 -5.24 6.23
CA GLY A 40 -10.35 -5.62 5.23
C GLY A 40 -9.82 -7.03 5.44
N ASN A 41 -9.35 -7.62 4.37
CA ASN A 41 -8.84 -8.99 4.33
C ASN A 41 -7.45 -9.12 3.69
N GLY A 42 -6.80 -8.00 3.40
CA GLY A 42 -5.46 -7.94 2.82
C GLY A 42 -5.40 -7.27 1.47
N LEU A 43 -4.25 -7.38 0.81
CA LEU A 43 -3.97 -6.89 -0.54
C LEU A 43 -3.72 -8.08 -1.48
N THR A 44 -3.90 -7.88 -2.77
CA THR A 44 -3.42 -8.84 -3.78
C THR A 44 -1.91 -8.71 -3.90
N GLY A 45 -1.17 -9.74 -3.48
CA GLY A 45 0.27 -9.87 -3.66
C GLY A 45 0.57 -10.48 -5.03
N GLN A 46 1.59 -9.96 -5.70
CA GLN A 46 2.12 -10.46 -6.97
C GLN A 46 3.63 -10.59 -6.84
N LEU A 47 4.18 -11.65 -7.43
CA LEU A 47 5.56 -12.02 -7.30
C LEU A 47 6.17 -12.26 -8.69
N TRP A 48 7.29 -11.63 -8.98
CA TRP A 48 8.17 -11.89 -10.13
C TRP A 48 9.48 -12.38 -9.59
N THR A 49 9.89 -13.60 -9.97
CA THR A 49 11.11 -14.25 -9.51
C THR A 49 12.12 -14.40 -10.64
N ASN A 50 13.41 -14.59 -10.29
CA ASN A 50 14.49 -14.70 -11.27
C ASN A 50 14.52 -13.51 -12.24
N VAL A 51 14.25 -12.31 -11.72
CA VAL A 51 14.34 -11.08 -12.49
C VAL A 51 15.80 -10.71 -12.79
N ASP A 52 16.04 -9.69 -13.61
CA ASP A 52 17.40 -9.22 -13.88
C ASP A 52 18.12 -8.89 -12.56
N PRO A 53 19.29 -9.51 -12.29
CA PRO A 53 20.07 -9.26 -11.07
C PRO A 53 20.59 -7.80 -10.94
N ASN A 54 20.43 -6.97 -11.98
CA ASN A 54 20.75 -5.55 -11.93
C ASN A 54 19.48 -4.70 -11.75
N THR A 55 18.45 -5.23 -11.10
CA THR A 55 17.22 -4.48 -10.77
C THR A 55 17.48 -3.63 -9.53
N ASP A 56 18.17 -2.52 -9.72
CA ASP A 56 18.67 -1.65 -8.65
C ASP A 56 17.80 -0.43 -8.36
N THR A 57 16.67 -0.29 -9.07
CA THR A 57 15.76 0.84 -8.94
C THR A 57 14.29 0.45 -9.07
N LEU A 58 13.42 1.25 -8.46
CA LEU A 58 11.96 1.10 -8.61
C LEU A 58 11.50 1.25 -10.05
N ALA A 59 12.19 2.05 -10.86
CA ALA A 59 11.87 2.20 -12.29
C ALA A 59 12.11 0.90 -13.05
N GLN A 60 13.19 0.18 -12.77
CA GLN A 60 13.46 -1.14 -13.36
C GLN A 60 12.45 -2.17 -12.88
N ALA A 61 12.12 -2.19 -11.58
CA ALA A 61 11.08 -3.05 -11.03
C ALA A 61 9.71 -2.79 -11.71
N GLN A 62 9.33 -1.53 -11.93
CA GLN A 62 8.12 -1.17 -12.67
C GLN A 62 8.16 -1.66 -14.12
N ALA A 63 9.32 -1.59 -14.78
CA ALA A 63 9.47 -2.10 -16.15
C ALA A 63 9.29 -3.63 -16.23
N ILE A 64 9.77 -4.38 -15.22
CA ILE A 64 9.56 -5.83 -15.09
C ILE A 64 8.05 -6.14 -14.98
N ILE A 65 7.34 -5.43 -14.10
CA ILE A 65 5.88 -5.58 -13.93
C ILE A 65 5.13 -5.29 -15.24
N ALA A 66 5.52 -4.23 -15.95
CA ALA A 66 4.91 -3.86 -17.22
C ALA A 66 5.24 -4.84 -18.37
N GLY A 67 6.36 -5.52 -18.28
CA GLY A 67 6.89 -6.42 -19.31
C GLY A 67 6.35 -7.83 -19.29
N GLY A 68 5.71 -8.28 -18.21
CA GLY A 68 5.30 -9.67 -18.10
C GLY A 68 4.32 -9.98 -16.98
N TYR A 69 3.83 -11.23 -17.01
CA TYR A 69 2.95 -11.76 -15.98
C TYR A 69 3.75 -12.07 -14.69
N ALA A 70 3.10 -11.91 -13.55
CA ALA A 70 3.64 -12.37 -12.28
C ALA A 70 3.93 -13.88 -12.33
N THR A 71 5.02 -14.30 -11.69
CA THR A 71 5.35 -15.71 -11.49
C THR A 71 4.29 -16.38 -10.61
N ALA A 72 3.79 -15.66 -9.59
CA ALA A 72 2.74 -16.13 -8.72
C ALA A 72 1.92 -14.96 -8.15
N ASN A 73 0.68 -15.27 -7.74
CA ASN A 73 -0.20 -14.35 -7.02
C ASN A 73 -0.58 -14.97 -5.67
N PHE A 74 -0.89 -14.13 -4.68
CA PHE A 74 -1.30 -14.56 -3.35
C PHE A 74 -2.09 -13.47 -2.63
N LEU A 75 -2.71 -13.79 -1.50
CA LEU A 75 -3.36 -12.83 -0.60
C LEU A 75 -2.37 -12.44 0.51
N ALA A 76 -1.98 -11.18 0.57
CA ALA A 76 -1.17 -10.61 1.63
C ALA A 76 -2.08 -9.96 2.68
N THR A 77 -2.30 -10.63 3.82
CA THR A 77 -3.11 -10.07 4.91
C THR A 77 -2.41 -8.95 5.63
N THR A 78 -1.08 -8.98 5.63
CA THR A 78 -0.17 -7.91 6.08
C THR A 78 0.98 -7.82 5.08
N ILE A 79 1.75 -6.74 5.12
CA ILE A 79 3.07 -6.68 4.51
C ILE A 79 4.06 -6.62 5.68
N ASP A 80 4.59 -7.79 6.06
CA ASP A 80 5.46 -8.04 7.20
C ASP A 80 6.34 -9.25 6.85
N TYR A 81 7.40 -9.02 6.11
CA TYR A 81 8.27 -10.04 5.54
C TYR A 81 9.73 -9.82 5.95
N PRO A 82 10.39 -10.79 6.59
CA PRO A 82 9.85 -12.08 7.02
C PRO A 82 8.82 -11.93 8.16
N VAL A 83 7.79 -12.73 8.12
CA VAL A 83 6.66 -12.65 9.06
C VAL A 83 7.10 -12.71 10.52
N GLY A 84 6.70 -11.69 11.29
CA GLY A 84 6.91 -11.62 12.73
C GLY A 84 8.34 -11.34 13.18
N ALA A 85 9.29 -11.18 12.25
CA ALA A 85 10.64 -10.72 12.56
C ALA A 85 10.70 -9.19 12.38
N ALA A 86 11.34 -8.50 13.30
CA ALA A 86 11.67 -7.09 13.11
C ALA A 86 12.97 -7.00 12.30
N GLY A 87 12.86 -6.55 11.05
CA GLY A 87 14.03 -6.33 10.20
C GLY A 87 14.14 -7.28 9.01
N SER A 88 15.35 -7.44 8.50
CA SER A 88 15.68 -8.28 7.36
C SER A 88 16.10 -9.69 7.74
N THR A 89 16.09 -10.61 6.78
CA THR A 89 16.63 -11.97 6.87
C THR A 89 17.42 -12.29 5.61
N SER A 90 18.18 -13.41 5.63
CA SER A 90 18.96 -13.83 4.47
C SER A 90 18.08 -14.07 3.23
N VAL A 91 18.53 -13.60 2.07
CA VAL A 91 17.93 -13.86 0.75
C VAL A 91 17.86 -15.35 0.40
N PHE A 92 18.69 -16.19 1.00
CA PHE A 92 18.67 -17.65 0.83
C PHE A 92 17.54 -18.33 1.61
N SER A 93 16.61 -17.56 2.17
CA SER A 93 15.36 -18.08 2.75
C SER A 93 14.36 -18.43 1.65
N THR A 94 13.63 -19.54 1.83
CA THR A 94 12.58 -19.94 0.89
C THR A 94 11.33 -19.10 1.06
N TYR A 95 10.53 -18.92 0.00
CA TYR A 95 9.23 -18.25 0.09
C TYR A 95 8.30 -18.88 1.13
N GLY A 96 8.38 -20.20 1.34
CA GLY A 96 7.65 -20.91 2.39
C GLY A 96 8.06 -20.55 3.81
N ALA A 97 9.27 -20.03 4.01
CA ALA A 97 9.74 -19.59 5.32
C ALA A 97 9.39 -18.12 5.62
N VAL A 98 9.13 -17.31 4.59
CA VAL A 98 9.00 -15.86 4.72
C VAL A 98 7.58 -15.33 4.51
N LEU A 99 6.77 -15.99 3.67
CA LEU A 99 5.35 -15.66 3.48
C LEU A 99 4.51 -16.17 4.68
N ASP A 100 3.50 -15.43 5.07
CA ASP A 100 2.56 -15.88 6.10
C ASP A 100 1.72 -17.09 5.64
N ALA A 101 1.05 -17.75 6.58
CA ALA A 101 0.26 -18.94 6.30
C ALA A 101 -0.87 -18.69 5.28
N THR A 102 -1.45 -17.49 5.27
CA THR A 102 -2.50 -17.10 4.31
C THR A 102 -1.91 -16.90 2.93
N ALA A 103 -0.79 -16.20 2.82
CA ALA A 103 -0.07 -16.01 1.57
C ALA A 103 0.33 -17.37 0.97
N GLN A 104 0.89 -18.26 1.77
CA GLN A 104 1.22 -19.63 1.33
C GLN A 104 -0.01 -20.44 0.89
N ALA A 105 -1.11 -20.38 1.64
CA ALA A 105 -2.35 -21.11 1.32
C ALA A 105 -3.06 -20.59 0.06
N THR A 106 -2.86 -19.34 -0.28
CA THR A 106 -3.47 -18.68 -1.44
C THR A 106 -2.51 -18.49 -2.61
N LEU A 107 -1.26 -18.95 -2.45
CA LEU A 107 -0.26 -18.89 -3.50
C LEU A 107 -0.74 -19.67 -4.73
N ASP A 108 -0.68 -19.03 -5.88
CA ASP A 108 -1.03 -19.64 -7.15
C ASP A 108 -0.05 -20.78 -7.47
N ASN A 109 -0.54 -22.03 -7.36
CA ASN A 109 0.29 -23.24 -7.43
C ASN A 109 0.77 -23.61 -8.84
N THR A 110 0.56 -22.80 -9.84
CA THR A 110 1.02 -23.09 -11.21
C THR A 110 2.51 -22.78 -11.41
N ALA A 111 3.12 -22.03 -10.52
CA ALA A 111 4.50 -21.60 -10.61
C ALA A 111 5.43 -22.42 -9.70
N VAL A 112 6.56 -22.85 -10.24
CA VAL A 112 7.69 -23.34 -9.45
C VAL A 112 8.46 -22.13 -8.94
N LEU A 113 8.35 -21.82 -7.65
CA LEU A 113 9.11 -20.76 -7.03
C LEU A 113 10.58 -21.23 -6.84
N PRO A 114 11.56 -20.33 -6.97
CA PRO A 114 12.95 -20.66 -6.65
C PRO A 114 13.14 -20.95 -5.16
N ASP A 115 14.28 -21.54 -4.82
CA ASP A 115 14.63 -21.89 -3.43
C ASP A 115 15.04 -20.70 -2.57
N ASP A 116 15.18 -19.51 -3.19
CA ASP A 116 15.55 -18.27 -2.52
C ASP A 116 14.71 -17.07 -3.02
N VAL A 117 14.80 -15.96 -2.29
CA VAL A 117 14.06 -14.72 -2.60
C VAL A 117 14.92 -13.69 -3.32
N LEU A 118 16.14 -14.02 -3.69
CA LEU A 118 17.04 -13.17 -4.45
C LEU A 118 16.47 -12.87 -5.85
N ASN A 119 16.76 -11.71 -6.39
CA ASN A 119 16.29 -11.26 -7.71
C ASN A 119 14.76 -11.34 -7.82
N THR A 120 14.10 -10.65 -6.91
CA THR A 120 12.64 -10.67 -6.76
C THR A 120 12.07 -9.27 -6.89
N VAL A 121 10.92 -9.18 -7.56
CA VAL A 121 10.04 -8.00 -7.52
C VAL A 121 8.70 -8.43 -6.93
N MET A 122 8.17 -7.64 -6.00
CA MET A 122 6.85 -7.82 -5.42
C MET A 122 6.00 -6.57 -5.61
N ARG A 123 4.73 -6.79 -5.86
CA ARG A 123 3.70 -5.76 -5.87
C ARG A 123 2.53 -6.17 -5.00
N PHE A 124 2.02 -5.23 -4.21
CA PHE A 124 0.81 -5.43 -3.41
C PHE A 124 -0.20 -4.36 -3.80
N ALA A 125 -1.34 -4.77 -4.31
CA ALA A 125 -2.35 -3.87 -4.85
C ALA A 125 -3.72 -4.10 -4.22
N GLY A 126 -4.44 -3.03 -3.97
CA GLY A 126 -5.77 -3.03 -3.38
C GLY A 126 -6.16 -1.65 -2.86
N PHE A 127 -6.77 -1.62 -1.69
CA PHE A 127 -7.23 -0.38 -1.09
C PHE A 127 -6.88 -0.29 0.39
N PHE A 128 -6.70 0.93 0.85
CA PHE A 128 -6.63 1.27 2.27
C PHE A 128 -7.99 1.84 2.72
N GLY A 129 -8.57 1.27 3.78
CA GLY A 129 -9.89 1.64 4.30
C GLY A 129 -9.79 2.69 5.39
N VAL A 130 -10.42 3.83 5.16
CA VAL A 130 -10.56 4.94 6.10
C VAL A 130 -11.97 4.91 6.68
N GLN A 131 -12.10 4.82 8.01
CA GLN A 131 -13.39 4.61 8.67
C GLN A 131 -14.09 5.91 9.06
N SER A 132 -13.31 6.96 9.32
CA SER A 132 -13.83 8.25 9.78
C SER A 132 -13.24 9.40 8.98
N ALA A 133 -13.95 10.52 8.91
CA ALA A 133 -13.41 11.74 8.34
C ALA A 133 -12.22 12.26 9.16
N ASN A 134 -11.24 12.84 8.48
CA ASN A 134 -10.05 13.46 9.05
C ASN A 134 -9.17 12.46 9.84
N GLU A 135 -9.12 11.19 9.40
CA GLU A 135 -8.11 10.27 9.93
C GLU A 135 -6.71 10.69 9.44
N VAL A 136 -5.79 10.82 10.39
CA VAL A 136 -4.37 11.11 10.12
C VAL A 136 -3.55 9.85 10.39
N TRP A 137 -2.94 9.30 9.35
CA TRP A 137 -2.15 8.08 9.42
C TRP A 137 -0.67 8.39 9.25
N THR A 138 0.17 7.81 10.09
CA THR A 138 1.61 7.78 9.89
C THR A 138 1.99 6.44 9.27
N PHE A 139 2.50 6.43 8.04
CA PHE A 139 3.01 5.24 7.36
C PHE A 139 4.53 5.21 7.40
N THR A 140 5.08 4.00 7.58
CA THR A 140 6.51 3.72 7.47
C THR A 140 6.67 2.47 6.60
N LEU A 141 7.64 2.47 5.70
CA LEU A 141 7.91 1.38 4.77
C LEU A 141 9.40 1.01 4.79
N PRO A 142 9.89 0.38 5.88
CA PRO A 142 11.25 -0.15 5.88
C PRO A 142 11.36 -1.35 4.96
N SER A 143 12.45 -1.40 4.21
CA SER A 143 12.79 -2.47 3.30
C SER A 143 14.30 -2.65 3.15
N ASP A 144 14.69 -3.77 2.61
CA ASP A 144 15.99 -4.17 2.11
C ASP A 144 15.71 -5.08 0.90
N ASP A 145 15.89 -4.68 -0.36
CA ASP A 145 16.31 -3.38 -0.89
C ASP A 145 15.14 -2.37 -1.03
N GLY A 146 14.93 -1.88 -2.27
CA GLY A 146 14.07 -0.73 -2.56
C GLY A 146 12.58 -0.99 -2.50
N SER A 147 11.83 0.00 -1.98
CA SER A 147 10.39 -0.05 -1.89
C SER A 147 9.69 1.29 -2.10
N ALA A 148 8.39 1.24 -2.37
CA ALA A 148 7.55 2.42 -2.49
C ALA A 148 6.12 2.16 -2.08
N LEU A 149 5.45 3.19 -1.54
CA LEU A 149 4.00 3.22 -1.30
C LEU A 149 3.37 4.31 -2.14
N ASP A 150 2.42 3.93 -2.96
CA ASP A 150 1.55 4.84 -3.69
C ASP A 150 0.12 4.77 -3.11
N ILE A 151 -0.50 5.93 -2.90
CA ILE A 151 -1.92 6.07 -2.54
C ILE A 151 -2.58 6.95 -3.59
N GLN A 152 -3.67 6.49 -4.18
CA GLN A 152 -4.38 7.20 -5.26
C GLN A 152 -3.45 7.61 -6.42
N GLY A 153 -2.44 6.79 -6.73
CA GLY A 153 -1.44 7.07 -7.74
C GLY A 153 -0.37 8.10 -7.34
N THR A 154 -0.45 8.66 -6.13
CA THR A 154 0.57 9.57 -5.60
C THR A 154 1.61 8.80 -4.80
N ARG A 155 2.91 8.96 -5.11
CA ARG A 155 4.02 8.39 -4.37
C ARG A 155 4.13 9.06 -2.99
N VAL A 156 3.67 8.34 -1.95
CA VAL A 156 3.70 8.78 -0.54
C VAL A 156 5.04 8.45 0.11
N LEU A 157 5.52 7.23 -0.07
CA LEU A 157 6.82 6.79 0.41
C LEU A 157 7.68 6.35 -0.76
N ASN A 158 8.92 6.82 -0.78
CA ASN A 158 9.93 6.47 -1.77
C ASN A 158 11.21 6.03 -1.04
N ASN A 159 11.55 4.76 -1.14
CA ASN A 159 12.72 4.13 -0.56
C ASN A 159 13.48 3.42 -1.68
N ASP A 160 13.84 4.18 -2.73
CA ASP A 160 14.46 3.65 -3.95
C ASP A 160 15.95 3.34 -3.75
N GLY A 161 16.44 2.38 -4.50
CA GLY A 161 17.85 1.99 -4.55
C GLY A 161 18.18 0.81 -3.65
N ILE A 162 19.46 0.44 -3.70
CA ILE A 162 20.05 -0.63 -2.89
C ILE A 162 20.42 -0.07 -1.52
N HIS A 163 19.95 -0.70 -0.45
CA HIS A 163 20.25 -0.26 0.92
C HIS A 163 19.89 -1.33 1.94
N ALA A 164 20.54 -1.30 3.10
CA ALA A 164 20.15 -2.10 4.25
C ALA A 164 18.77 -1.74 4.79
N PHE A 165 18.15 -2.63 5.57
CA PHE A 165 16.79 -2.51 6.09
C PHE A 165 16.56 -1.16 6.81
N SER A 166 15.88 -0.28 6.12
CA SER A 166 15.51 1.07 6.58
C SER A 166 14.36 1.61 5.75
N GLY A 167 13.72 2.69 6.17
CA GLY A 167 12.64 3.25 5.36
C GLY A 167 12.13 4.61 5.84
N PRO A 168 11.54 5.36 4.90
CA PRO A 168 10.94 6.65 5.16
C PRO A 168 9.65 6.53 5.98
N THR A 169 9.31 7.65 6.62
CA THR A 169 8.03 7.84 7.32
C THR A 169 7.34 9.07 6.78
N ARG A 170 6.02 8.99 6.56
CA ARG A 170 5.17 10.11 6.13
C ARG A 170 3.84 10.09 6.85
N THR A 171 3.28 11.27 7.02
CA THR A 171 1.96 11.49 7.60
C THR A 171 0.96 11.83 6.50
N VAL A 172 -0.17 11.13 6.49
CA VAL A 172 -1.21 11.22 5.47
C VAL A 172 -2.54 11.50 6.13
N GLU A 173 -3.22 12.55 5.72
CA GLU A 173 -4.58 12.88 6.13
C GLU A 173 -5.58 12.40 5.07
N PHE A 174 -6.66 11.76 5.54
CA PHE A 174 -7.81 11.37 4.74
C PHE A 174 -9.03 12.12 5.24
N THR A 175 -9.55 13.07 4.44
CA THR A 175 -10.64 13.94 4.89
C THR A 175 -12.01 13.28 4.85
N MET A 176 -12.16 12.15 4.14
CA MET A 176 -13.43 11.42 4.00
C MET A 176 -13.23 9.92 4.27
N PRO A 177 -14.24 9.24 4.84
CA PRO A 177 -14.24 7.78 4.94
C PRO A 177 -14.42 7.14 3.56
N GLY A 178 -13.80 5.96 3.37
CA GLY A 178 -13.89 5.20 2.13
C GLY A 178 -12.66 4.37 1.86
N LEU A 179 -12.59 3.79 0.66
CA LEU A 179 -11.47 3.00 0.17
C LEU A 179 -10.58 3.85 -0.74
N TYR A 180 -9.32 3.96 -0.41
CA TYR A 180 -8.29 4.67 -1.18
C TYR A 180 -7.39 3.66 -1.87
N ALA A 181 -7.25 3.75 -3.18
CA ALA A 181 -6.39 2.84 -3.93
C ALA A 181 -4.97 2.87 -3.37
N MET A 182 -4.40 1.69 -3.09
CA MET A 182 -3.08 1.52 -2.50
C MET A 182 -2.26 0.53 -3.34
N ASN A 183 -0.99 0.88 -3.53
CA ASN A 183 -0.03 0.02 -4.19
C ASN A 183 1.31 0.09 -3.46
N VAL A 184 1.88 -1.06 -3.12
CA VAL A 184 3.24 -1.17 -2.60
C VAL A 184 4.08 -1.91 -3.63
N LEU A 185 5.25 -1.37 -3.94
CA LEU A 185 6.25 -1.95 -4.81
C LEU A 185 7.50 -2.25 -4.01
N PHE A 186 8.15 -3.37 -4.31
CA PHE A 186 9.40 -3.81 -3.69
C PHE A 186 10.27 -4.53 -4.71
N PHE A 187 11.57 -4.40 -4.57
CA PHE A 187 12.54 -5.26 -5.26
C PHE A 187 13.68 -5.66 -4.33
N GLU A 188 14.24 -6.83 -4.60
CA GLU A 188 15.42 -7.40 -3.96
C GLU A 188 16.38 -7.87 -5.05
N SER A 189 17.63 -7.40 -5.01
CA SER A 189 18.65 -7.71 -6.01
C SER A 189 20.02 -8.07 -5.43
N GLN A 190 20.26 -7.83 -4.14
CA GLN A 190 21.57 -8.08 -3.53
C GLN A 190 21.63 -9.41 -2.79
N PRO A 191 22.76 -10.16 -2.87
CA PRO A 191 22.89 -11.48 -2.24
C PRO A 191 23.24 -11.36 -0.74
N SER A 192 22.49 -10.57 0.01
CA SER A 192 22.71 -10.36 1.45
C SER A 192 21.47 -10.69 2.26
N ASP A 193 20.82 -9.68 2.75
CA ASP A 193 19.59 -9.77 3.52
C ASP A 193 18.45 -9.10 2.72
N TRP A 194 17.23 -9.48 3.02
CA TRP A 194 16.03 -8.87 2.46
C TRP A 194 14.95 -8.67 3.51
N GLY A 195 14.06 -7.74 3.30
CA GLY A 195 12.92 -7.53 4.16
C GLY A 195 12.00 -6.43 3.64
N LEU A 196 10.72 -6.51 3.99
CA LEU A 196 9.71 -5.52 3.64
C LEU A 196 8.64 -5.46 4.70
N GLU A 197 8.39 -4.29 5.28
CA GLU A 197 7.30 -4.08 6.23
C GLU A 197 6.53 -2.80 5.89
N LEU A 198 5.19 -2.89 5.83
CA LEU A 198 4.30 -1.74 5.82
C LEU A 198 3.71 -1.55 7.21
N ARG A 199 4.07 -0.46 7.86
CA ARG A 199 3.56 -0.10 9.19
C ARG A 199 2.66 1.12 9.11
N GLY A 200 1.57 1.12 9.87
CA GLY A 200 0.65 2.24 9.99
C GLY A 200 0.29 2.55 11.43
N GLY A 201 0.16 3.84 11.74
CA GLY A 201 -0.29 4.35 13.04
C GLY A 201 -1.32 5.46 12.87
N LEU A 202 -2.49 5.30 13.50
CA LEU A 202 -3.59 6.27 13.42
C LEU A 202 -3.42 7.36 14.48
N ASN A 203 -3.60 8.63 14.09
CA ASN A 203 -3.67 9.80 14.96
C ASN A 203 -2.48 9.90 15.95
N GLY A 204 -1.25 9.69 15.44
CA GLY A 204 -0.02 9.78 16.23
C GLY A 204 0.33 8.52 17.02
N ALA A 205 -0.42 7.43 16.85
CA ALA A 205 -0.01 6.12 17.40
C ALA A 205 1.29 5.64 16.71
N THR A 206 2.10 4.89 17.46
CA THR A 206 3.30 4.25 16.89
C THR A 206 2.93 3.34 15.71
N PRO A 207 3.52 3.50 14.52
CA PRO A 207 3.26 2.63 13.39
C PRO A 207 3.61 1.16 13.68
N THR A 208 2.68 0.26 13.33
CA THR A 208 2.84 -1.20 13.47
C THR A 208 2.36 -1.89 12.19
N THR A 209 2.74 -3.17 12.00
CA THR A 209 2.24 -4.01 10.90
C THR A 209 0.77 -4.45 11.08
N ALA A 210 0.18 -4.23 12.24
CA ALA A 210 -1.19 -4.62 12.59
C ALA A 210 -2.28 -3.73 11.95
N ILE A 211 -2.22 -3.56 10.62
CA ILE A 211 -3.19 -2.77 9.84
C ILE A 211 -4.06 -3.63 8.91
N SER A 212 -4.05 -4.94 9.05
CA SER A 212 -4.74 -5.88 8.17
C SER A 212 -6.24 -5.57 7.99
N SER A 213 -6.93 -5.15 9.05
CA SER A 213 -8.35 -4.76 8.99
C SER A 213 -8.63 -3.53 8.13
N ARG A 214 -7.60 -2.80 7.72
CA ARG A 214 -7.65 -1.63 6.85
C ARG A 214 -7.22 -1.92 5.41
N LEU A 215 -6.74 -3.14 5.13
CA LEU A 215 -6.28 -3.55 3.79
C LEU A 215 -7.39 -4.36 3.11
N TYR A 216 -7.77 -3.95 1.91
CA TYR A 216 -8.83 -4.56 1.12
C TYR A 216 -8.30 -4.98 -0.24
N ASN A 217 -8.42 -6.24 -0.61
CA ASN A 217 -8.00 -6.69 -1.93
C ASN A 217 -9.02 -6.31 -3.03
N LEU A 218 -8.53 -6.26 -4.27
CA LEU A 218 -9.35 -5.91 -5.43
C LEU A 218 -10.45 -6.92 -5.74
N ILE A 219 -10.22 -8.19 -5.44
CA ILE A 219 -11.10 -9.32 -5.81
C ILE A 219 -12.34 -9.33 -4.92
N THR A 220 -12.16 -9.20 -3.62
CA THR A 220 -13.27 -9.19 -2.66
C THR A 220 -14.25 -8.04 -2.92
N TYR A 221 -13.76 -6.97 -3.55
CA TYR A 221 -14.61 -5.84 -3.87
C TYR A 221 -15.36 -6.00 -5.20
N ALA A 222 -14.76 -6.67 -6.19
CA ALA A 222 -15.34 -6.81 -7.52
C ALA A 222 -16.50 -7.83 -7.58
N ASP A 223 -16.36 -8.96 -6.87
CA ASP A 223 -17.40 -10.00 -6.76
C ASP A 223 -17.04 -10.99 -5.63
N PRO A 224 -17.79 -11.02 -4.52
CA PRO A 224 -17.53 -11.97 -3.43
C PRO A 224 -17.75 -13.45 -3.83
N ASN A 225 -18.29 -13.71 -5.02
CA ASN A 225 -18.46 -15.06 -5.57
C ASN A 225 -17.48 -15.34 -6.72
N ASP A 226 -16.54 -14.45 -6.98
CA ASP A 226 -15.54 -14.63 -8.03
C ASP A 226 -14.48 -15.64 -7.57
N ASP A 227 -14.57 -16.88 -8.04
CA ASP A 227 -13.62 -17.97 -7.76
C ASP A 227 -12.28 -17.84 -8.53
N ARG A 228 -12.04 -16.68 -9.20
CA ARG A 228 -10.88 -16.41 -10.03
C ARG A 228 -9.60 -16.01 -9.26
N LEU A 229 -9.46 -16.41 -7.98
CA LEU A 229 -8.14 -16.38 -7.31
C LEU A 229 -7.07 -17.14 -8.11
N GLY A 230 -7.47 -18.10 -8.97
CA GLY A 230 -6.58 -18.82 -9.89
C GLY A 230 -6.42 -18.19 -11.29
N SER A 231 -7.05 -17.07 -11.59
CA SER A 231 -6.99 -16.45 -12.92
C SER A 231 -6.91 -14.92 -12.90
N ILE A 232 -6.15 -14.33 -11.96
CA ILE A 232 -5.91 -12.89 -12.01
C ILE A 232 -5.02 -12.61 -13.22
N GLN A 233 -5.68 -12.42 -14.37
CA GLN A 233 -5.06 -11.70 -15.46
C GLN A 233 -4.67 -10.33 -14.90
N PRO A 234 -3.48 -9.78 -15.24
CA PRO A 234 -3.15 -8.43 -14.90
C PRO A 234 -4.16 -7.53 -15.60
N ASN A 235 -5.26 -7.23 -14.90
CA ASN A 235 -6.17 -6.23 -15.39
C ASN A 235 -5.43 -4.90 -15.21
N ASN A 236 -4.87 -4.37 -16.31
CA ASN A 236 -4.28 -3.04 -16.41
C ASN A 236 -5.31 -1.91 -16.16
N SER A 237 -6.35 -2.19 -15.43
CA SER A 237 -7.33 -1.21 -14.99
C SER A 237 -7.02 -0.68 -13.59
N VAL A 238 -5.80 -0.17 -13.36
CA VAL A 238 -5.72 1.08 -12.61
C VAL A 238 -6.43 2.09 -13.52
N PRO A 239 -7.50 2.77 -13.09
CA PRO A 239 -8.10 3.82 -13.89
C PRO A 239 -6.98 4.81 -14.23
N GLU A 240 -6.57 4.84 -15.48
CA GLU A 240 -5.70 5.92 -15.94
C GLU A 240 -6.41 7.23 -15.59
N PRO A 241 -5.72 8.20 -15.02
CA PRO A 241 -6.33 9.50 -14.80
C PRO A 241 -6.94 9.95 -16.11
N ALA A 242 -8.17 10.44 -16.08
CA ALA A 242 -9.05 10.74 -17.23
C ALA A 242 -8.51 11.82 -18.20
N SER A 243 -7.20 11.94 -18.36
CA SER A 243 -6.48 12.92 -19.18
C SER A 243 -6.16 12.47 -20.62
N LEU A 244 -6.38 11.18 -20.98
CA LEU A 244 -6.05 10.70 -22.32
C LEU A 244 -7.15 10.86 -23.39
N PRO A 245 -8.46 11.04 -23.11
CA PRO A 245 -9.43 11.32 -24.18
C PRO A 245 -9.23 12.69 -24.85
N LEU A 246 -8.57 13.65 -24.16
CA LEU A 246 -8.43 15.02 -24.70
C LEU A 246 -7.36 15.15 -25.78
N LEU A 247 -6.32 14.31 -25.75
CA LEU A 247 -5.25 14.37 -26.77
C LEU A 247 -5.67 13.73 -28.09
N GLY A 248 -6.49 12.68 -28.06
CA GLY A 248 -7.04 12.03 -29.26
C GLY A 248 -8.01 12.92 -30.05
N ALA A 249 -8.85 13.68 -29.35
CA ALA A 249 -9.80 14.59 -29.98
C ALA A 249 -9.12 15.82 -30.62
N ALA A 250 -8.01 16.30 -30.04
CA ALA A 250 -7.26 17.41 -30.61
C ALA A 250 -6.51 17.03 -31.89
N LEU A 251 -6.00 15.81 -31.99
CA LEU A 251 -5.33 15.30 -33.18
C LEU A 251 -6.30 15.04 -34.35
N LEU A 252 -7.50 14.52 -34.10
CA LEU A 252 -8.51 14.30 -35.11
C LEU A 252 -9.09 15.62 -35.63
N GLY A 253 -9.20 16.66 -34.82
CA GLY A 253 -9.61 17.99 -35.21
C GLY A 253 -8.60 18.70 -36.12
N ALA A 254 -7.31 18.50 -35.90
CA ALA A 254 -6.24 19.09 -36.70
C ALA A 254 -6.14 18.48 -38.09
N PHE A 255 -6.39 17.17 -38.23
CA PHE A 255 -6.40 16.50 -39.54
C PHE A 255 -7.60 16.92 -40.42
N ALA A 256 -8.76 17.16 -39.81
CA ALA A 256 -9.96 17.61 -40.57
C ALA A 256 -9.83 19.06 -41.07
N TYR A 257 -9.03 19.88 -40.40
CA TYR A 257 -8.80 21.28 -40.82
C TYR A 257 -7.81 21.40 -41.99
N LEU A 258 -6.83 20.50 -42.09
CA LEU A 258 -5.83 20.49 -43.15
C LEU A 258 -6.34 19.89 -44.48
N TRP A 259 -7.48 19.19 -44.48
CA TRP A 259 -8.07 18.57 -45.69
C TRP A 259 -9.09 19.47 -46.41
N ARG A 260 -9.35 20.68 -45.93
CA ARG A 260 -10.28 21.66 -46.48
C ARG A 260 -9.62 22.90 -47.08
N ARG A 261 -8.32 22.83 -47.39
CA ARG A 261 -7.66 23.90 -48.21
C ARG A 261 -7.07 23.33 -49.47
#